data_87a096e09572a07896b7e9c6ab0bff8b
#
_entry.id   87a096e09572a07896b7e9c6ab0bff8b
#
_cell.length_a   1.000
_cell.length_b   1.000
_cell.length_c   1.000
_cell.angle_alpha   90.00
_cell.angle_beta   90.00
_cell.angle_gamma   90.00
#
_symmetry.space_group_name_H-M   'P 1'
#
loop_
_entity.id
_entity.type
_entity.pdbx_description
1 polymer ?
#
loop_
_entity_poly.entity_id
_entity_poly.type
_entity_poly.pdbx_seq_one_letter_code
_entity_poly.pdbx_strand_id
1 'polypeptide(L)'
;MLPPEINSLRMFTGAGSAPMFGNLGNNNLGFGNNGNNNIGFGLTGDNLVGIGALNSGIGNMGFGNSGNNNIGFFNSGNGNVGFFNSGDGNTGFGNAGDVNTGFWNGGPFNTGFGNGGNTNFGFGNAGFQNMGHGNAGGVNVGSGNAGLANTGDFNSGGVVSGIGGNTGSFNSGNLNTGFGNAGDLNTGLFNSGDVNTGIGSTVDQPGSVSGFGNTGTSVSGFNNSGNLTSGFGNMNSNVFDSTSGFQNIGDANVGFFNSGNSNEGFFNTGMFNNGIYNSGVASTGIANSGNASSGVANSGDNSSGAFNQGDNQAGFFGQP
;
A
#
# COMPACT_ATOMS: atom_id res chain seq x y z
N MET A 1 -68.19 46.81 -10.51
CA MET A 1 -67.35 46.08 -11.52
C MET A 1 -65.94 46.25 -11.13
N LEU A 2 -65.27 45.15 -10.80
CA LEU A 2 -63.83 45.17 -10.53
C LEU A 2 -63.06 45.34 -11.86
N PRO A 3 -61.95 46.08 -11.89
CA PRO A 3 -61.16 46.28 -13.12
C PRO A 3 -60.72 44.96 -13.77
N PRO A 4 -60.58 44.92 -15.11
CA PRO A 4 -60.28 43.72 -15.86
C PRO A 4 -58.88 43.05 -15.46
N GLU A 5 -58.03 43.83 -14.87
CA GLU A 5 -56.69 43.37 -14.38
C GLU A 5 -56.74 42.39 -13.20
N ILE A 6 -57.81 42.49 -12.38
CA ILE A 6 -58.03 41.60 -11.23
C ILE A 6 -58.58 40.24 -11.70
N ASN A 7 -59.25 40.17 -12.81
CA ASN A 7 -59.77 38.92 -13.37
C ASN A 7 -58.71 38.07 -14.03
N SER A 8 -57.63 38.66 -14.58
CA SER A 8 -56.55 37.93 -15.19
C SER A 8 -55.64 37.24 -14.15
N LEU A 9 -55.47 37.88 -12.99
CA LEU A 9 -54.66 37.28 -11.90
C LEU A 9 -55.39 36.09 -11.24
N ARG A 10 -56.73 36.12 -11.20
CA ARG A 10 -57.54 34.99 -10.70
C ARG A 10 -57.52 33.75 -11.63
N MET A 11 -57.16 33.94 -12.90
CA MET A 11 -57.07 32.86 -13.88
C MET A 11 -55.93 31.90 -13.61
N PHE A 12 -54.88 32.34 -12.93
CA PHE A 12 -53.67 31.55 -12.68
C PHE A 12 -53.50 31.10 -11.22
N THR A 13 -54.24 31.72 -10.30
CA THR A 13 -54.18 31.35 -8.88
C THR A 13 -55.48 30.64 -8.50
N GLY A 14 -55.46 29.40 -8.16
CA GLY A 14 -56.61 28.61 -7.69
C GLY A 14 -57.12 29.04 -6.30
N ALA A 15 -57.13 30.35 -5.98
CA ALA A 15 -57.59 30.87 -4.70
C ALA A 15 -59.13 31.06 -4.67
N GLY A 16 -59.80 30.10 -4.04
CA GLY A 16 -61.23 30.14 -3.71
C GLY A 16 -62.11 29.31 -4.62
N SER A 17 -63.03 28.63 -4.08
CA SER A 17 -64.16 27.75 -4.39
C SER A 17 -64.64 27.49 -5.82
N ALA A 18 -63.88 27.77 -6.88
CA ALA A 18 -64.14 27.30 -8.24
C ALA A 18 -62.81 26.93 -8.88
N PRO A 19 -62.64 25.69 -9.36
CA PRO A 19 -61.41 25.27 -10.01
C PRO A 19 -61.22 25.97 -11.33
N MET A 20 -60.44 27.05 -11.36
CA MET A 20 -60.01 27.64 -12.63
C MET A 20 -58.87 26.81 -13.21
N PHE A 21 -59.01 26.42 -14.47
CA PHE A 21 -58.04 25.57 -15.20
C PHE A 21 -57.72 24.22 -14.57
N GLY A 22 -58.70 23.62 -13.86
CA GLY A 22 -58.57 22.29 -13.30
C GLY A 22 -57.64 22.19 -12.07
N ASN A 23 -57.25 23.29 -11.44
CA ASN A 23 -56.52 23.27 -10.18
C ASN A 23 -57.44 22.86 -9.02
N LEU A 24 -57.01 21.91 -8.19
CA LEU A 24 -57.67 21.49 -6.95
C LEU A 24 -56.75 21.83 -5.76
N GLY A 25 -57.33 22.44 -4.71
CA GLY A 25 -56.58 22.92 -3.54
C GLY A 25 -56.30 24.42 -3.56
N ASN A 26 -55.30 24.87 -2.76
CA ASN A 26 -55.06 26.30 -2.53
C ASN A 26 -53.75 26.80 -3.14
N ASN A 27 -53.72 28.04 -3.56
CA ASN A 27 -52.52 28.76 -4.00
C ASN A 27 -51.74 28.09 -5.14
N ASN A 28 -52.42 27.37 -6.01
CA ASN A 28 -51.82 26.78 -7.20
C ASN A 28 -51.69 27.81 -8.33
N LEU A 29 -50.53 27.85 -8.98
CA LEU A 29 -50.27 28.64 -10.19
C LEU A 29 -50.06 27.72 -11.37
N GLY A 30 -50.86 27.83 -12.43
CA GLY A 30 -50.79 26.99 -13.62
C GLY A 30 -52.09 26.21 -13.89
N PHE A 31 -52.02 25.00 -14.46
CA PHE A 31 -53.16 24.24 -14.91
C PHE A 31 -53.19 22.82 -14.35
N GLY A 32 -54.36 22.32 -13.90
CA GLY A 32 -54.60 20.95 -13.54
C GLY A 32 -53.82 20.45 -12.31
N ASN A 33 -53.36 21.33 -11.44
CA ASN A 33 -52.63 20.97 -10.23
C ASN A 33 -53.61 20.51 -9.14
N ASN A 34 -53.24 19.44 -8.43
CA ASN A 34 -54.01 18.87 -7.32
C ASN A 34 -53.13 18.85 -6.05
N GLY A 35 -53.49 19.69 -5.08
CA GLY A 35 -52.73 19.95 -3.85
C GLY A 35 -52.62 21.44 -3.57
N ASN A 36 -51.62 21.85 -2.76
CA ASN A 36 -51.44 23.23 -2.34
C ASN A 36 -50.07 23.81 -2.76
N ASN A 37 -50.07 25.11 -3.06
CA ASN A 37 -48.87 25.89 -3.38
C ASN A 37 -48.06 25.34 -4.56
N ASN A 38 -48.69 24.71 -5.53
CA ASN A 38 -48.01 24.17 -6.72
C ASN A 38 -47.83 25.24 -7.80
N ILE A 39 -46.71 25.25 -8.48
CA ILE A 39 -46.42 26.13 -9.62
C ILE A 39 -46.10 25.27 -10.84
N GLY A 40 -47.01 25.18 -11.81
CA GLY A 40 -46.79 24.37 -13.02
C GLY A 40 -48.04 23.75 -13.60
N PHE A 41 -47.90 22.57 -14.21
CA PHE A 41 -48.97 21.90 -14.96
C PHE A 41 -49.18 20.47 -14.46
N GLY A 42 -50.42 20.12 -14.06
CA GLY A 42 -50.81 18.76 -13.72
C GLY A 42 -50.10 18.15 -12.50
N LEU A 43 -49.61 18.97 -11.58
CA LEU A 43 -48.91 18.54 -10.38
C LEU A 43 -49.86 17.91 -9.38
N THR A 44 -49.46 16.81 -8.73
CA THR A 44 -50.23 16.15 -7.67
C THR A 44 -49.35 16.05 -6.41
N GLY A 45 -49.71 16.74 -5.37
CA GLY A 45 -48.96 16.92 -4.11
C GLY A 45 -48.90 18.36 -3.69
N ASP A 46 -48.09 18.71 -2.68
CA ASP A 46 -47.95 20.05 -2.15
C ASP A 46 -46.54 20.64 -2.41
N ASN A 47 -46.50 21.95 -2.61
CA ASN A 47 -45.27 22.73 -2.80
C ASN A 47 -44.40 22.24 -3.97
N LEU A 48 -45.02 21.81 -5.04
CA LEU A 48 -44.34 21.31 -6.24
C LEU A 48 -44.14 22.41 -7.27
N VAL A 49 -43.00 22.38 -7.96
CA VAL A 49 -42.70 23.27 -9.08
C VAL A 49 -42.30 22.46 -10.29
N GLY A 50 -43.02 22.58 -11.43
CA GLY A 50 -42.69 21.86 -12.66
C GLY A 50 -43.89 21.37 -13.46
N ILE A 51 -43.75 20.19 -14.09
CA ILE A 51 -44.82 19.56 -14.89
C ILE A 51 -45.28 18.29 -14.19
N GLY A 52 -46.58 18.21 -13.88
CA GLY A 52 -47.22 17.10 -13.20
C GLY A 52 -47.39 15.85 -14.03
N ALA A 53 -47.86 14.78 -13.45
CA ALA A 53 -47.76 13.38 -13.83
C ALA A 53 -46.34 12.80 -13.79
N LEU A 54 -45.31 13.64 -13.78
CA LEU A 54 -43.91 13.26 -13.71
C LEU A 54 -43.22 13.75 -12.43
N ASN A 55 -43.87 14.53 -11.58
CA ASN A 55 -43.45 14.83 -10.20
C ASN A 55 -44.49 14.27 -9.23
N SER A 56 -44.07 13.46 -8.26
CA SER A 56 -44.91 12.91 -7.21
C SER A 56 -44.28 13.15 -5.83
N GLY A 57 -45.12 13.32 -4.79
CA GLY A 57 -44.66 13.62 -3.44
C GLY A 57 -44.76 15.09 -3.06
N ILE A 58 -43.87 15.57 -2.18
CA ILE A 58 -43.94 16.92 -1.60
C ILE A 58 -42.64 17.70 -1.87
N GLY A 59 -42.74 18.96 -2.24
CA GLY A 59 -41.61 19.89 -2.32
C GLY A 59 -40.62 19.64 -3.46
N ASN A 60 -40.96 18.83 -4.46
CA ASN A 60 -40.09 18.57 -5.60
C ASN A 60 -40.06 19.77 -6.56
N MET A 61 -38.86 20.12 -7.03
CA MET A 61 -38.61 21.15 -8.03
C MET A 61 -38.01 20.55 -9.29
N GLY A 62 -38.63 20.76 -10.45
CA GLY A 62 -38.14 20.26 -11.74
C GLY A 62 -39.07 19.25 -12.40
N PHE A 63 -38.54 18.17 -12.96
CA PHE A 63 -39.29 17.29 -13.81
C PHE A 63 -38.98 15.80 -13.54
N GLY A 64 -40.01 14.98 -13.44
CA GLY A 64 -39.86 13.53 -13.29
C GLY A 64 -39.35 13.04 -11.92
N ASN A 65 -39.39 13.89 -10.90
CA ASN A 65 -38.97 13.54 -9.57
C ASN A 65 -40.05 12.75 -8.79
N SER A 66 -39.62 11.76 -8.02
CA SER A 66 -40.47 11.00 -7.09
C SER A 66 -39.89 10.99 -5.67
N GLY A 67 -40.76 10.99 -4.67
CA GLY A 67 -40.36 11.21 -3.27
C GLY A 67 -40.43 12.69 -2.88
N ASN A 68 -39.61 13.15 -1.93
CA ASN A 68 -39.77 14.49 -1.36
C ASN A 68 -38.53 15.37 -1.51
N ASN A 69 -38.76 16.66 -1.73
CA ASN A 69 -37.72 17.71 -1.72
C ASN A 69 -36.57 17.48 -2.71
N ASN A 70 -36.81 16.81 -3.83
CA ASN A 70 -35.82 16.66 -4.89
C ASN A 70 -35.76 17.91 -5.77
N ILE A 71 -34.56 18.28 -6.19
CA ILE A 71 -34.32 19.40 -7.10
C ILE A 71 -33.63 18.84 -8.37
N GLY A 72 -34.26 19.05 -9.53
CA GLY A 72 -33.70 18.63 -10.81
C GLY A 72 -34.59 17.66 -11.57
N PHE A 73 -34.00 16.64 -12.22
CA PHE A 73 -34.70 15.80 -13.17
C PHE A 73 -34.56 14.32 -12.86
N PHE A 74 -35.68 13.62 -12.83
CA PHE A 74 -35.75 12.16 -12.69
C PHE A 74 -35.06 11.60 -11.44
N ASN A 75 -35.04 12.33 -10.34
CA ASN A 75 -34.56 11.84 -9.06
C ASN A 75 -35.65 11.04 -8.34
N SER A 76 -35.25 10.01 -7.62
CA SER A 76 -36.14 9.20 -6.77
C SER A 76 -35.57 9.10 -5.35
N GLY A 77 -36.46 9.08 -4.34
CA GLY A 77 -36.10 9.21 -2.93
C GLY A 77 -36.21 10.64 -2.44
N ASN A 78 -35.44 11.05 -1.43
CA ASN A 78 -35.64 12.32 -0.77
C ASN A 78 -34.39 13.22 -0.82
N GLY A 79 -34.61 14.52 -1.06
CA GLY A 79 -33.57 15.52 -0.95
C GLY A 79 -32.43 15.42 -1.95
N ASN A 80 -32.65 14.78 -3.10
CA ASN A 80 -31.61 14.67 -4.14
C ASN A 80 -31.55 15.97 -4.96
N VAL A 81 -30.34 16.37 -5.33
CA VAL A 81 -30.07 17.52 -6.19
C VAL A 81 -29.34 17.07 -7.45
N GLY A 82 -29.94 17.29 -8.62
CA GLY A 82 -29.33 16.94 -9.90
C GLY A 82 -30.19 16.03 -10.77
N PHE A 83 -29.56 15.01 -11.40
CA PHE A 83 -30.22 14.21 -12.43
C PHE A 83 -30.09 12.71 -12.14
N PHE A 84 -31.18 11.98 -12.25
CA PHE A 84 -31.23 10.53 -12.18
C PHE A 84 -30.65 9.92 -10.88
N ASN A 85 -30.66 10.64 -9.77
CA ASN A 85 -30.21 10.11 -8.49
C ASN A 85 -31.33 9.27 -7.84
N SER A 86 -30.91 8.19 -7.14
CA SER A 86 -31.80 7.33 -6.36
C SER A 86 -31.27 7.11 -4.94
N GLY A 87 -32.18 7.00 -3.97
CA GLY A 87 -31.85 7.06 -2.55
C GLY A 87 -31.98 8.47 -2.00
N ASP A 88 -31.34 8.78 -0.87
CA ASP A 88 -31.58 10.04 -0.18
C ASP A 88 -30.32 10.95 -0.17
N GLY A 89 -30.55 12.24 -0.37
CA GLY A 89 -29.53 13.27 -0.18
C GLY A 89 -28.37 13.28 -1.17
N ASN A 90 -28.53 12.71 -2.36
CA ASN A 90 -27.47 12.69 -3.37
C ASN A 90 -27.38 14.02 -4.12
N THR A 91 -26.17 14.43 -4.46
CA THR A 91 -25.89 15.59 -5.29
C THR A 91 -25.09 15.19 -6.54
N GLY A 92 -25.63 15.45 -7.73
CA GLY A 92 -24.95 15.19 -8.99
C GLY A 92 -25.78 14.39 -9.99
N PHE A 93 -25.15 13.38 -10.62
CA PHE A 93 -25.76 12.63 -11.71
C PHE A 93 -25.69 11.12 -11.49
N GLY A 94 -26.84 10.45 -11.50
CA GLY A 94 -26.91 8.98 -11.53
C GLY A 94 -26.36 8.27 -10.29
N ASN A 95 -26.32 8.95 -9.15
CA ASN A 95 -25.89 8.34 -7.90
C ASN A 95 -26.99 7.44 -7.34
N ALA A 96 -26.58 6.32 -6.72
CA ALA A 96 -27.47 5.39 -6.05
C ALA A 96 -26.99 5.13 -4.61
N GLY A 97 -27.93 5.02 -3.68
CA GLY A 97 -27.64 5.00 -2.24
C GLY A 97 -27.77 6.38 -1.63
N ASP A 98 -27.16 6.61 -0.47
CA ASP A 98 -27.43 7.81 0.32
C ASP A 98 -26.22 8.75 0.39
N VAL A 99 -26.50 10.04 0.29
CA VAL A 99 -25.53 11.12 0.55
C VAL A 99 -24.27 11.05 -0.32
N ASN A 100 -24.43 10.70 -1.59
CA ASN A 100 -23.32 10.72 -2.54
C ASN A 100 -23.18 12.09 -3.21
N THR A 101 -21.96 12.48 -3.52
CA THR A 101 -21.66 13.67 -4.31
C THR A 101 -20.84 13.30 -5.54
N GLY A 102 -21.34 13.67 -6.73
CA GLY A 102 -20.64 13.42 -7.98
C GLY A 102 -21.44 12.59 -8.97
N PHE A 103 -20.81 11.63 -9.65
CA PHE A 103 -21.40 10.91 -10.77
C PHE A 103 -21.32 9.39 -10.59
N TRP A 104 -22.44 8.69 -10.76
CA TRP A 104 -22.55 7.24 -10.78
C TRP A 104 -21.93 6.53 -9.56
N ASN A 105 -21.99 7.14 -8.40
CA ASN A 105 -21.59 6.47 -7.17
C ASN A 105 -22.70 5.54 -6.68
N GLY A 106 -22.29 4.35 -6.19
CA GLY A 106 -23.20 3.36 -5.61
C GLY A 106 -22.88 3.10 -4.14
N GLY A 107 -23.90 2.91 -3.32
CA GLY A 107 -23.76 2.83 -1.86
C GLY A 107 -23.64 4.21 -1.19
N PRO A 108 -23.49 4.28 0.14
CA PRO A 108 -23.58 5.55 0.84
C PRO A 108 -22.25 6.32 0.97
N PHE A 109 -22.36 7.63 1.07
CA PHE A 109 -21.30 8.58 1.46
C PHE A 109 -20.10 8.62 0.51
N ASN A 110 -20.27 8.35 -0.78
CA ASN A 110 -19.17 8.44 -1.74
C ASN A 110 -19.08 9.84 -2.34
N THR A 111 -17.86 10.28 -2.60
CA THR A 111 -17.58 11.52 -3.32
C THR A 111 -16.68 11.25 -4.52
N GLY A 112 -17.13 11.64 -5.71
CA GLY A 112 -16.36 11.51 -6.94
C GLY A 112 -17.12 10.82 -8.05
N PHE A 113 -16.46 9.88 -8.75
CA PHE A 113 -17.01 9.26 -9.94
C PHE A 113 -16.94 7.73 -9.88
N GLY A 114 -18.08 7.06 -10.01
CA GLY A 114 -18.14 5.60 -10.17
C GLY A 114 -17.65 4.80 -8.98
N ASN A 115 -17.69 5.35 -7.77
CA ASN A 115 -17.30 4.62 -6.57
C ASN A 115 -18.41 3.67 -6.13
N GLY A 116 -18.04 2.45 -5.78
CA GLY A 116 -18.94 1.43 -5.24
C GLY A 116 -18.65 1.14 -3.76
N GLY A 117 -19.68 0.88 -2.97
CA GLY A 117 -19.53 0.65 -1.53
C GLY A 117 -19.63 1.92 -0.71
N ASN A 118 -18.90 2.06 0.40
CA ASN A 118 -19.15 3.08 1.40
C ASN A 118 -17.98 4.06 1.58
N THR A 119 -18.29 5.34 1.63
CA THR A 119 -17.36 6.39 2.08
C THR A 119 -16.06 6.45 1.27
N ASN A 120 -16.14 6.22 -0.04
CA ASN A 120 -14.98 6.34 -0.93
C ASN A 120 -14.86 7.76 -1.47
N PHE A 121 -13.63 8.22 -1.66
CA PHE A 121 -13.29 9.50 -2.28
C PHE A 121 -12.42 9.29 -3.51
N GLY A 122 -12.86 9.76 -4.66
CA GLY A 122 -12.08 9.70 -5.88
C GLY A 122 -12.79 9.00 -7.04
N PHE A 123 -12.11 8.11 -7.74
CA PHE A 123 -12.57 7.55 -9.00
C PHE A 123 -12.53 6.02 -9.01
N GLY A 124 -13.68 5.38 -9.23
CA GLY A 124 -13.74 3.93 -9.47
C GLY A 124 -13.29 3.05 -8.30
N ASN A 125 -13.37 3.54 -7.06
CA ASN A 125 -13.01 2.75 -5.90
C ASN A 125 -14.15 1.78 -5.52
N ALA A 126 -13.78 0.58 -5.05
CA ALA A 126 -14.71 -0.44 -4.57
C ALA A 126 -14.42 -0.83 -3.12
N GLY A 127 -15.46 -0.99 -2.31
CA GLY A 127 -15.34 -1.33 -0.89
C GLY A 127 -15.56 -0.11 0.03
N PHE A 128 -14.69 0.12 1.01
CA PHE A 128 -14.96 1.16 2.01
C PHE A 128 -13.74 2.05 2.30
N GLN A 129 -14.01 3.34 2.49
CA GLN A 129 -13.01 4.34 2.93
C GLN A 129 -11.74 4.40 2.07
N ASN A 130 -11.85 4.12 0.78
CA ASN A 130 -10.71 4.28 -0.13
C ASN A 130 -10.60 5.72 -0.62
N MET A 131 -9.36 6.20 -0.76
CA MET A 131 -9.04 7.52 -1.30
C MET A 131 -8.12 7.37 -2.52
N GLY A 132 -8.56 7.85 -3.68
CA GLY A 132 -7.77 7.81 -4.91
C GLY A 132 -8.48 7.13 -6.07
N HIS A 133 -7.78 6.31 -6.85
CA HIS A 133 -8.29 5.76 -8.09
C HIS A 133 -8.24 4.23 -8.15
N GLY A 134 -9.36 3.59 -8.42
CA GLY A 134 -9.40 2.16 -8.72
C GLY A 134 -8.96 1.24 -7.57
N ASN A 135 -9.09 1.67 -6.33
CA ASN A 135 -8.76 0.84 -5.18
C ASN A 135 -9.88 -0.15 -4.88
N ALA A 136 -9.51 -1.36 -4.44
CA ALA A 136 -10.44 -2.41 -4.03
C ALA A 136 -10.17 -2.85 -2.58
N GLY A 137 -11.22 -3.07 -1.81
CA GLY A 137 -11.11 -3.42 -0.38
C GLY A 137 -11.37 -2.22 0.52
N GLY A 138 -10.52 -1.95 1.51
CA GLY A 138 -10.80 -0.89 2.48
C GLY A 138 -9.60 -0.06 2.89
N VAL A 139 -9.85 1.20 3.19
CA VAL A 139 -8.88 2.13 3.79
C VAL A 139 -7.60 2.30 2.95
N ASN A 140 -7.68 2.09 1.64
CA ASN A 140 -6.53 2.27 0.76
C ASN A 140 -6.38 3.73 0.33
N VAL A 141 -5.15 4.22 0.22
CA VAL A 141 -4.81 5.56 -0.26
C VAL A 141 -3.86 5.44 -1.45
N GLY A 142 -4.24 6.02 -2.59
CA GLY A 142 -3.45 5.97 -3.83
C GLY A 142 -4.18 5.31 -4.98
N SER A 143 -3.49 4.60 -5.86
CA SER A 143 -4.09 4.07 -7.08
C SER A 143 -3.93 2.56 -7.22
N GLY A 144 -5.00 1.87 -7.61
CA GLY A 144 -4.93 0.45 -7.96
C GLY A 144 -4.58 -0.51 -6.81
N ASN A 145 -4.75 -0.09 -5.58
CA ASN A 145 -4.46 -0.96 -4.44
C ASN A 145 -5.59 -1.98 -4.21
N ALA A 146 -5.21 -3.20 -3.80
CA ALA A 146 -6.14 -4.26 -3.44
C ALA A 146 -5.90 -4.76 -2.01
N GLY A 147 -6.95 -4.94 -1.23
CA GLY A 147 -6.88 -5.37 0.17
C GLY A 147 -7.13 -4.25 1.17
N LEU A 148 -6.41 -4.22 2.29
CA LEU A 148 -6.69 -3.30 3.38
C LEU A 148 -5.49 -2.40 3.71
N ALA A 149 -5.77 -1.12 3.92
CA ALA A 149 -4.84 -0.13 4.47
C ALA A 149 -3.53 0.06 3.69
N ASN A 150 -3.54 -0.18 2.38
CA ASN A 150 -2.37 0.08 1.55
C ASN A 150 -2.25 1.58 1.24
N THR A 151 -1.02 2.08 1.24
CA THR A 151 -0.70 3.46 0.87
C THR A 151 0.30 3.48 -0.29
N GLY A 152 -0.04 4.15 -1.38
CA GLY A 152 0.74 4.21 -2.62
C GLY A 152 0.04 3.53 -3.77
N ASP A 153 0.79 2.96 -4.72
CA ASP A 153 0.21 2.48 -5.96
C ASP A 153 0.40 0.97 -6.17
N PHE A 154 -0.64 0.31 -6.65
CA PHE A 154 -0.62 -1.09 -7.06
C PHE A 154 -0.11 -2.06 -5.99
N ASN A 155 -0.39 -1.78 -4.72
CA ASN A 155 -0.10 -2.70 -3.64
C ASN A 155 -1.24 -3.72 -3.49
N SER A 156 -0.87 -4.95 -3.12
CA SER A 156 -1.85 -6.00 -2.81
C SER A 156 -1.55 -6.66 -1.46
N GLY A 157 -2.58 -6.91 -0.69
CA GLY A 157 -2.44 -7.47 0.65
C GLY A 157 -2.99 -6.55 1.73
N GLY A 158 -2.45 -6.66 2.93
CA GLY A 158 -3.04 -5.99 4.08
C GLY A 158 -4.31 -6.72 4.50
N VAL A 159 -4.19 -7.85 5.14
CA VAL A 159 -5.33 -8.61 5.63
C VAL A 159 -5.11 -9.03 7.06
N VAL A 160 -6.19 -8.94 7.79
CA VAL A 160 -6.49 -9.59 9.06
C VAL A 160 -6.12 -8.77 10.29
N SER A 161 -7.18 -8.31 10.96
CA SER A 161 -7.13 -7.83 12.36
C SER A 161 -6.32 -6.57 12.65
N GLY A 162 -6.44 -5.52 11.84
CA GLY A 162 -5.96 -4.20 12.23
C GLY A 162 -4.45 -3.98 12.10
N ILE A 163 -3.74 -4.88 11.45
CA ILE A 163 -2.33 -4.70 11.11
C ILE A 163 -2.25 -4.08 9.70
N GLY A 164 -1.54 -2.98 9.56
CA GLY A 164 -1.52 -2.14 8.38
C GLY A 164 -1.13 -2.83 7.07
N GLY A 165 -1.48 -2.20 5.98
CA GLY A 165 -1.12 -2.63 4.63
C GLY A 165 0.30 -2.24 4.23
N ASN A 166 0.55 -2.36 2.96
CA ASN A 166 1.83 -1.99 2.38
C ASN A 166 1.94 -0.47 2.17
N THR A 167 3.15 0.05 2.27
CA THR A 167 3.48 1.45 1.96
C THR A 167 4.47 1.50 0.80
N GLY A 168 4.15 2.25 -0.24
CA GLY A 168 4.96 2.36 -1.46
C GLY A 168 4.27 1.81 -2.69
N SER A 169 4.99 1.16 -3.60
CA SER A 169 4.38 0.72 -4.85
C SER A 169 4.73 -0.73 -5.21
N PHE A 170 3.77 -1.43 -5.81
CA PHE A 170 3.92 -2.80 -6.29
C PHE A 170 4.31 -3.81 -5.21
N ASN A 171 3.97 -3.55 -3.95
CA ASN A 171 4.21 -4.51 -2.88
C ASN A 171 3.06 -5.52 -2.76
N SER A 172 3.41 -6.78 -2.45
CA SER A 172 2.44 -7.85 -2.17
C SER A 172 2.72 -8.53 -0.83
N GLY A 173 1.69 -8.97 -0.14
CA GLY A 173 1.80 -9.45 1.25
C GLY A 173 1.49 -8.35 2.25
N ASN A 174 2.07 -8.38 3.45
CA ASN A 174 1.70 -7.49 4.53
C ASN A 174 2.85 -6.63 5.04
N LEU A 175 2.57 -5.38 5.41
CA LEU A 175 3.51 -4.48 6.08
C LEU A 175 4.83 -4.25 5.34
N ASN A 176 4.82 -4.35 4.02
CA ASN A 176 5.99 -4.02 3.23
C ASN A 176 6.09 -2.50 3.04
N THR A 177 7.31 -1.99 3.10
CA THR A 177 7.63 -0.59 2.83
C THR A 177 8.65 -0.49 1.69
N GLY A 178 8.29 0.20 0.62
CA GLY A 178 9.19 0.41 -0.51
C GLY A 178 8.59 0.03 -1.86
N PHE A 179 9.37 -0.64 -2.72
CA PHE A 179 8.95 -0.92 -4.08
C PHE A 179 9.15 -2.39 -4.45
N GLY A 180 8.10 -3.03 -4.94
CA GLY A 180 8.19 -4.39 -5.51
C GLY A 180 8.52 -5.49 -4.52
N ASN A 181 8.25 -5.29 -3.23
CA ASN A 181 8.48 -6.31 -2.23
C ASN A 181 7.35 -7.35 -2.20
N ALA A 182 7.69 -8.61 -1.96
CA ALA A 182 6.75 -9.72 -1.81
C ALA A 182 7.01 -10.46 -0.49
N GLY A 183 5.97 -10.95 0.17
CA GLY A 183 6.06 -11.50 1.52
C GLY A 183 5.70 -10.48 2.59
N ASP A 184 6.12 -10.68 3.83
CA ASP A 184 5.71 -9.86 4.94
C ASP A 184 6.88 -9.07 5.57
N LEU A 185 6.61 -7.86 6.06
CA LEU A 185 7.56 -7.05 6.84
C LEU A 185 8.86 -6.67 6.10
N ASN A 186 8.85 -6.58 4.78
CA ASN A 186 10.03 -6.16 4.03
C ASN A 186 10.14 -4.64 3.93
N THR A 187 11.35 -4.14 4.02
CA THR A 187 11.67 -2.73 3.79
C THR A 187 12.74 -2.58 2.72
N GLY A 188 12.45 -1.87 1.65
CA GLY A 188 13.41 -1.65 0.57
C GLY A 188 12.86 -1.95 -0.81
N LEU A 189 13.67 -2.56 -1.69
CA LEU A 189 13.33 -2.77 -3.09
C LEU A 189 13.48 -4.25 -3.48
N PHE A 190 12.46 -4.81 -4.12
CA PHE A 190 12.49 -6.14 -4.75
C PHE A 190 12.88 -7.28 -3.79
N ASN A 191 12.53 -7.18 -2.51
CA ASN A 191 12.71 -8.27 -1.58
C ASN A 191 11.56 -9.28 -1.73
N SER A 192 11.88 -10.57 -1.63
CA SER A 192 10.89 -11.65 -1.51
C SER A 192 11.21 -12.51 -0.29
N GLY A 193 10.21 -13.10 0.32
CA GLY A 193 10.33 -13.70 1.64
C GLY A 193 10.02 -12.68 2.74
N ASP A 194 10.25 -13.03 3.99
CA ASP A 194 9.82 -12.25 5.14
C ASP A 194 10.96 -11.54 5.87
N VAL A 195 10.66 -10.38 6.45
CA VAL A 195 11.52 -9.60 7.37
C VAL A 195 12.85 -9.14 6.75
N ASN A 196 12.87 -8.84 5.47
CA ASN A 196 14.07 -8.36 4.78
C ASN A 196 14.16 -6.83 4.79
N THR A 197 15.39 -6.33 4.96
CA THR A 197 15.68 -4.90 4.84
C THR A 197 16.80 -4.68 3.84
N GLY A 198 16.50 -4.07 2.70
CA GLY A 198 17.51 -3.82 1.68
C GLY A 198 17.00 -4.00 0.25
N ILE A 199 17.83 -4.57 -0.62
CA ILE A 199 17.51 -4.74 -2.04
C ILE A 199 17.76 -6.19 -2.47
N GLY A 200 16.74 -6.82 -3.06
CA GLY A 200 16.86 -8.10 -3.74
C GLY A 200 17.10 -9.32 -2.84
N SER A 201 16.69 -9.28 -1.58
CA SER A 201 16.72 -10.47 -0.72
C SER A 201 15.59 -11.42 -1.09
N THR A 202 15.92 -12.72 -1.23
CA THR A 202 14.98 -13.71 -1.80
C THR A 202 14.57 -14.83 -0.84
N VAL A 203 14.94 -14.76 0.43
CA VAL A 203 14.75 -15.85 1.40
C VAL A 203 13.97 -15.37 2.62
N ASP A 204 13.10 -16.23 3.15
CA ASP A 204 12.44 -16.00 4.44
C ASP A 204 13.49 -15.91 5.55
N GLN A 205 13.41 -14.88 6.36
CA GLN A 205 14.43 -14.62 7.36
C GLN A 205 13.88 -14.80 8.78
N PRO A 206 14.37 -15.80 9.51
CA PRO A 206 14.18 -15.83 10.97
C PRO A 206 15.00 -14.75 11.70
N GLY A 207 15.87 -14.03 10.98
CA GLY A 207 16.63 -12.87 11.45
C GLY A 207 16.71 -11.80 10.37
N SER A 208 17.08 -10.57 10.74
CA SER A 208 17.12 -9.42 9.84
C SER A 208 18.20 -9.58 8.74
N VAL A 209 17.79 -9.44 7.49
CA VAL A 209 18.73 -9.24 6.37
C VAL A 209 18.69 -7.80 5.93
N SER A 210 19.87 -7.19 5.81
CA SER A 210 19.99 -5.80 5.39
C SER A 210 21.05 -5.61 4.32
N GLY A 211 20.83 -4.70 3.39
CA GLY A 211 21.77 -4.38 2.32
C GLY A 211 21.33 -4.87 0.95
N PHE A 212 22.27 -5.37 0.14
CA PHE A 212 22.02 -5.72 -1.26
C PHE A 212 22.43 -7.15 -1.58
N GLY A 213 21.53 -7.92 -2.20
CA GLY A 213 21.83 -9.27 -2.73
C GLY A 213 22.27 -10.28 -1.68
N ASN A 214 21.90 -10.08 -0.42
CA ASN A 214 22.25 -10.97 0.67
C ASN A 214 21.30 -12.16 0.74
N THR A 215 21.83 -13.36 1.11
CA THR A 215 21.05 -14.58 1.32
C THR A 215 21.48 -15.27 2.62
N GLY A 216 20.52 -15.72 3.42
CA GLY A 216 20.79 -16.40 4.69
C GLY A 216 20.13 -15.68 5.88
N THR A 217 20.57 -16.00 7.11
CA THR A 217 19.99 -15.51 8.35
C THR A 217 20.91 -14.50 9.05
N SER A 218 20.38 -13.34 9.46
CA SER A 218 21.17 -12.28 10.13
C SER A 218 22.37 -11.82 9.29
N VAL A 219 22.11 -11.48 8.04
CA VAL A 219 23.14 -11.09 7.06
C VAL A 219 23.05 -9.59 6.80
N SER A 220 24.21 -8.94 6.73
CA SER A 220 24.28 -7.52 6.42
C SER A 220 25.39 -7.17 5.44
N GLY A 221 25.14 -6.16 4.59
CA GLY A 221 26.14 -5.69 3.63
C GLY A 221 25.79 -6.01 2.19
N PHE A 222 26.74 -6.54 1.41
CA PHE A 222 26.61 -6.65 -0.04
C PHE A 222 27.00 -8.05 -0.54
N ASN A 223 26.10 -8.77 -1.21
CA ASN A 223 26.32 -10.10 -1.80
C ASN A 223 26.89 -11.14 -0.81
N ASN A 224 26.50 -11.10 0.44
CA ASN A 224 26.87 -12.11 1.41
C ASN A 224 25.93 -13.30 1.36
N SER A 225 26.45 -14.51 1.63
CA SER A 225 25.62 -15.70 1.74
C SER A 225 25.97 -16.54 2.97
N GLY A 226 24.96 -17.16 3.59
CA GLY A 226 25.11 -17.94 4.81
C GLY A 226 24.44 -17.27 6.00
N ASN A 227 24.92 -17.59 7.21
CA ASN A 227 24.35 -17.09 8.45
C ASN A 227 25.34 -16.18 9.19
N LEU A 228 24.82 -15.20 9.93
CA LEU A 228 25.65 -14.30 10.74
C LEU A 228 26.80 -13.64 9.95
N THR A 229 26.54 -13.26 8.69
CA THR A 229 27.56 -12.77 7.77
C THR A 229 27.45 -11.27 7.58
N SER A 230 28.58 -10.56 7.59
CA SER A 230 28.60 -9.13 7.37
C SER A 230 29.73 -8.66 6.47
N GLY A 231 29.53 -7.58 5.73
CA GLY A 231 30.52 -7.00 4.83
C GLY A 231 30.22 -7.22 3.35
N PHE A 232 31.20 -7.66 2.57
CA PHE A 232 31.09 -7.77 1.12
C PHE A 232 31.49 -9.16 0.61
N GLY A 233 30.57 -9.85 -0.03
CA GLY A 233 30.85 -11.11 -0.75
C GLY A 233 31.32 -12.26 0.13
N ASN A 234 31.00 -12.27 1.41
CA ASN A 234 31.40 -13.32 2.33
C ASN A 234 30.46 -14.53 2.21
N MET A 235 30.99 -15.74 2.40
CA MET A 235 30.26 -16.99 2.39
C MET A 235 30.51 -17.79 3.69
N ASN A 236 29.46 -18.08 4.42
CA ASN A 236 29.49 -18.82 5.68
C ASN A 236 28.43 -19.93 5.64
N SER A 237 28.78 -21.13 6.10
CA SER A 237 27.88 -22.29 6.15
C SER A 237 27.37 -22.63 7.55
N ASN A 238 28.02 -22.13 8.59
CA ASN A 238 27.66 -22.41 9.98
C ASN A 238 26.62 -21.43 10.52
N VAL A 239 25.74 -21.90 11.36
CA VAL A 239 24.67 -21.07 11.99
C VAL A 239 25.12 -20.40 13.30
N PHE A 240 26.26 -20.73 13.83
CA PHE A 240 26.74 -20.25 15.12
C PHE A 240 27.93 -19.29 15.05
N ASP A 241 28.68 -19.30 13.96
CA ASP A 241 29.91 -18.53 13.84
C ASP A 241 29.75 -17.39 12.84
N SER A 242 30.23 -16.20 13.18
CA SER A 242 30.12 -15.01 12.34
C SER A 242 31.31 -14.85 11.39
N THR A 243 31.07 -14.61 10.11
CA THR A 243 32.09 -14.22 9.14
C THR A 243 31.93 -12.76 8.76
N SER A 244 33.02 -11.99 8.79
CA SER A 244 32.98 -10.57 8.50
C SER A 244 34.16 -10.07 7.65
N GLY A 245 33.91 -9.03 6.84
CA GLY A 245 34.96 -8.41 6.03
C GLY A 245 34.67 -8.48 4.54
N PHE A 246 35.68 -8.87 3.74
CA PHE A 246 35.62 -8.85 2.29
C PHE A 246 36.00 -10.20 1.68
N GLN A 247 35.08 -10.84 0.96
CA GLN A 247 35.25 -12.08 0.21
C GLN A 247 35.94 -13.22 1.02
N ASN A 248 35.50 -13.41 2.26
CA ASN A 248 35.90 -14.53 3.06
C ASN A 248 35.03 -15.76 2.76
N ILE A 249 35.61 -16.94 2.73
CA ILE A 249 34.92 -18.22 2.48
C ILE A 249 35.13 -19.15 3.64
N GLY A 250 34.07 -19.65 4.26
CA GLY A 250 34.09 -20.51 5.44
C GLY A 250 33.69 -19.78 6.71
N ASP A 251 33.80 -20.45 7.84
CA ASP A 251 33.19 -20.05 9.09
C ASP A 251 34.16 -19.26 9.99
N ALA A 252 33.63 -18.30 10.73
CA ALA A 252 34.36 -17.48 11.69
C ALA A 252 35.59 -16.74 11.14
N ASN A 253 35.59 -16.37 9.86
CA ASN A 253 36.68 -15.61 9.26
C ASN A 253 36.44 -14.10 9.45
N VAL A 254 37.55 -13.39 9.75
CA VAL A 254 37.54 -11.92 9.88
C VAL A 254 38.65 -11.32 9.01
N GLY A 255 38.30 -10.38 8.14
CA GLY A 255 39.31 -9.72 7.29
C GLY A 255 39.03 -9.84 5.78
N PHE A 256 40.06 -10.11 4.99
CA PHE A 256 39.98 -10.06 3.53
C PHE A 256 40.51 -11.34 2.88
N PHE A 257 39.70 -11.92 2.01
CA PHE A 257 40.06 -13.06 1.18
C PHE A 257 40.58 -14.29 1.97
N ASN A 258 40.10 -14.49 3.19
CA ASN A 258 40.43 -15.68 3.96
C ASN A 258 39.58 -16.88 3.50
N SER A 259 40.15 -18.07 3.50
CA SER A 259 39.49 -19.31 3.10
C SER A 259 39.73 -20.40 4.15
N GLY A 260 38.72 -21.10 4.57
CA GLY A 260 38.75 -22.04 5.68
C GLY A 260 38.07 -21.47 6.91
N ASN A 261 38.47 -21.88 8.13
CA ASN A 261 37.72 -21.53 9.33
C ASN A 261 38.58 -20.77 10.35
N SER A 262 37.93 -19.79 11.00
CA SER A 262 38.55 -19.04 12.11
C SER A 262 39.88 -18.36 11.76
N ASN A 263 39.99 -17.84 10.55
CA ASN A 263 41.16 -17.06 10.12
C ASN A 263 40.92 -15.56 10.34
N GLU A 264 41.95 -14.87 10.78
CA GLU A 264 41.94 -13.43 10.97
C GLU A 264 43.07 -12.77 10.14
N GLY A 265 42.72 -11.74 9.33
CA GLY A 265 43.70 -11.02 8.53
C GLY A 265 43.46 -11.11 7.03
N PHE A 266 44.54 -11.35 6.25
CA PHE A 266 44.50 -11.26 4.78
C PHE A 266 45.01 -12.52 4.09
N PHE A 267 44.24 -13.05 3.16
CA PHE A 267 44.63 -14.18 2.30
C PHE A 267 45.08 -15.43 3.05
N ASN A 268 44.59 -15.67 4.26
CA ASN A 268 44.90 -16.91 4.97
C ASN A 268 44.04 -18.06 4.44
N THR A 269 44.63 -19.23 4.34
CA THR A 269 43.93 -20.47 4.03
C THR A 269 44.18 -21.51 5.13
N GLY A 270 43.28 -22.41 5.37
CA GLY A 270 43.40 -23.35 6.48
C GLY A 270 42.55 -22.94 7.68
N MET A 271 43.04 -23.18 8.88
CA MET A 271 42.23 -22.96 10.10
C MET A 271 43.02 -22.25 11.20
N PHE A 272 42.34 -21.37 11.90
CA PHE A 272 42.90 -20.67 13.08
C PHE A 272 44.16 -19.83 12.80
N ASN A 273 44.33 -19.33 11.59
CA ASN A 273 45.47 -18.49 11.23
C ASN A 273 45.22 -17.02 11.51
N ASN A 274 46.25 -16.35 12.01
CA ASN A 274 46.23 -14.91 12.23
C ASN A 274 47.39 -14.22 11.49
N GLY A 275 47.08 -13.29 10.60
CA GLY A 275 48.07 -12.55 9.84
C GLY A 275 47.85 -12.53 8.33
N ILE A 276 48.91 -12.74 7.54
CA ILE A 276 48.88 -12.57 6.08
C ILE A 276 49.43 -13.78 5.36
N TYR A 277 48.71 -14.35 4.40
CA TYR A 277 49.15 -15.46 3.56
C TYR A 277 49.54 -16.73 4.32
N ASN A 278 49.05 -16.98 5.51
CA ASN A 278 49.28 -18.24 6.20
C ASN A 278 48.41 -19.37 5.62
N SER A 279 48.99 -20.57 5.43
CA SER A 279 48.23 -21.69 4.85
C SER A 279 48.20 -22.96 5.74
N GLY A 280 48.89 -22.96 6.86
CA GLY A 280 48.85 -24.03 7.85
C GLY A 280 47.63 -24.00 8.77
N VAL A 281 47.74 -24.66 9.91
CA VAL A 281 46.75 -24.63 10.99
C VAL A 281 47.36 -23.94 12.20
N ALA A 282 46.61 -23.00 12.80
CA ALA A 282 47.01 -22.27 14.00
C ALA A 282 48.32 -21.48 13.86
N SER A 283 48.58 -20.92 12.70
CA SER A 283 49.79 -20.17 12.43
C SER A 283 49.60 -18.67 12.53
N THR A 284 50.63 -17.98 13.00
CA THR A 284 50.55 -16.52 13.23
C THR A 284 51.73 -15.80 12.52
N GLY A 285 51.44 -14.74 11.79
CA GLY A 285 52.45 -13.93 11.12
C GLY A 285 52.25 -13.86 9.60
N ILE A 286 53.33 -13.98 8.84
CA ILE A 286 53.30 -13.81 7.38
C ILE A 286 53.80 -15.03 6.65
N ALA A 287 53.02 -15.53 5.71
CA ALA A 287 53.39 -16.59 4.77
C ALA A 287 53.88 -17.90 5.44
N ASN A 288 53.38 -18.25 6.61
CA ASN A 288 53.70 -19.52 7.21
C ASN A 288 52.85 -20.64 6.61
N SER A 289 53.47 -21.74 6.17
CA SER A 289 52.77 -22.91 5.63
C SER A 289 52.79 -24.12 6.56
N GLY A 290 53.69 -24.13 7.55
CA GLY A 290 53.67 -25.11 8.62
C GLY A 290 52.54 -24.89 9.64
N ASN A 291 52.22 -25.91 10.41
CA ASN A 291 51.20 -25.83 11.46
C ASN A 291 51.79 -25.27 12.76
N ALA A 292 51.01 -24.58 13.54
CA ALA A 292 51.41 -24.00 14.81
C ALA A 292 52.68 -23.15 14.74
N SER A 293 52.92 -22.51 13.60
CA SER A 293 54.15 -21.80 13.34
C SER A 293 53.92 -20.28 13.51
N SER A 294 54.95 -19.58 13.97
CA SER A 294 54.86 -18.14 14.21
C SER A 294 56.04 -17.39 13.58
N GLY A 295 55.75 -16.21 12.99
CA GLY A 295 56.77 -15.35 12.37
C GLY A 295 56.60 -15.23 10.86
N VAL A 296 57.70 -15.42 10.09
CA VAL A 296 57.69 -15.14 8.63
C VAL A 296 58.19 -16.33 7.82
N ALA A 297 57.40 -16.78 6.88
CA ALA A 297 57.74 -17.78 5.88
C ALA A 297 58.31 -19.10 6.47
N ASN A 298 57.76 -19.57 7.57
CA ASN A 298 58.10 -20.87 8.13
C ASN A 298 57.29 -21.98 7.44
N SER A 299 57.95 -23.01 6.93
CA SER A 299 57.28 -24.16 6.29
C SER A 299 57.28 -25.43 7.15
N GLY A 300 58.09 -25.49 8.17
CA GLY A 300 58.06 -26.55 9.17
C GLY A 300 57.02 -26.31 10.25
N ASP A 301 56.57 -27.39 10.87
CA ASP A 301 55.56 -27.34 11.96
C ASP A 301 56.22 -26.89 13.28
N ASN A 302 55.41 -26.27 14.15
CA ASN A 302 55.85 -25.79 15.47
C ASN A 302 57.08 -24.88 15.42
N SER A 303 57.28 -24.15 14.36
CA SER A 303 58.49 -23.36 14.15
C SER A 303 58.26 -21.87 14.44
N SER A 304 59.23 -21.20 15.01
CA SER A 304 59.16 -19.78 15.33
C SER A 304 60.34 -19.00 14.79
N GLY A 305 60.08 -17.74 14.32
CA GLY A 305 61.11 -16.91 13.71
C GLY A 305 60.89 -16.71 12.21
N ALA A 306 61.94 -16.92 11.38
CA ALA A 306 61.75 -16.74 9.95
C ALA A 306 62.50 -17.74 9.07
N PHE A 307 61.85 -18.11 7.95
CA PHE A 307 62.41 -18.97 6.91
C PHE A 307 62.87 -20.36 7.40
N ASN A 308 62.25 -20.87 8.44
CA ASN A 308 62.54 -22.23 8.94
C ASN A 308 61.78 -23.25 8.07
N GLN A 309 62.52 -24.29 7.58
CA GLN A 309 61.98 -25.35 6.74
C GLN A 309 61.78 -26.66 7.52
N GLY A 310 62.49 -26.83 8.62
CA GLY A 310 62.35 -28.01 9.51
C GLY A 310 61.33 -27.73 10.62
N ASP A 311 60.86 -28.85 11.21
CA ASP A 311 59.95 -28.83 12.33
C ASP A 311 60.63 -28.45 13.65
N ASN A 312 59.88 -27.86 14.57
CA ASN A 312 60.35 -27.48 15.91
C ASN A 312 61.57 -26.53 15.90
N GLN A 313 61.71 -25.72 14.89
CA GLN A 313 62.81 -24.77 14.75
C GLN A 313 62.51 -23.42 15.41
N ALA A 314 63.56 -22.80 15.98
CA ALA A 314 63.48 -21.46 16.52
C ALA A 314 64.61 -20.60 15.95
N GLY A 315 64.29 -19.37 15.54
CA GLY A 315 65.27 -18.44 14.95
C GLY A 315 65.09 -18.24 13.45
N PHE A 316 66.21 -18.19 12.70
CA PHE A 316 66.20 -17.89 11.26
C PHE A 316 66.91 -18.99 10.45
N PHE A 317 66.31 -19.36 9.31
CA PHE A 317 66.86 -20.27 8.32
C PHE A 317 67.14 -21.68 8.84
N GLY A 318 66.33 -22.17 9.76
CA GLY A 318 66.42 -23.56 10.22
C GLY A 318 66.11 -24.54 9.09
N GLN A 319 66.98 -25.54 8.91
CA GLN A 319 66.86 -26.58 7.88
C GLN A 319 66.30 -27.87 8.50
N PRO A 320 65.71 -28.76 7.66
CA PRO A 320 65.19 -30.03 8.11
C PRO A 320 66.22 -30.89 8.79
#